data_6c6cb7d7fd28064ee7929a690fe7b866
#
_entry.id   6c6cb7d7fd28064ee7929a690fe7b866
#
_cell.length_a   1.000
_cell.length_b   1.000
_cell.length_c   1.000
_cell.angle_alpha   90.00
_cell.angle_beta   90.00
_cell.angle_gamma   90.00
#
_symmetry.space_group_name_H-M   'P 1'
#
loop_
_entity.id
_entity.type
_entity.pdbx_description
1 polymer ?
#
loop_
_entity_poly.entity_id
_entity_poly.type
_entity_poly.pdbx_seq_one_letter_code
_entity_poly.pdbx_strand_id
1 'polypeptide(L)'
;MTEQLHTHIHARTGHISLNRPKALHALTLDMCHAMSAALTEWAANEAVEAVILDHAEGRGFCAGGDINLLRNSALNDDGESGRAFFHDEYRLNHQMFEYGKPIVAFMDGITMGGGV
;
A
#
# COMPACT_ATOMS: atom_id res chain seq x y z
N MET A 1 -10.61 -8.64 -4.92
CA MET A 1 -9.52 -8.50 -3.94
C MET A 1 -8.22 -8.97 -4.57
N THR A 2 -7.15 -8.25 -4.37
CA THR A 2 -5.85 -8.62 -4.94
C THR A 2 -5.08 -9.57 -4.02
N GLU A 3 -4.29 -10.48 -4.63
CA GLU A 3 -3.36 -11.32 -3.88
C GLU A 3 -2.05 -10.60 -3.57
N GLN A 4 -1.85 -9.39 -4.10
CA GLN A 4 -0.66 -8.57 -3.88
C GLN A 4 -0.64 -7.94 -2.48
N LEU A 5 -1.71 -8.09 -1.75
CA LEU A 5 -1.88 -7.52 -0.43
C LEU A 5 -2.75 -8.45 0.40
N HIS A 6 -2.36 -8.68 1.65
CA HIS A 6 -3.17 -9.43 2.60
C HIS A 6 -3.64 -8.49 3.71
N THR A 7 -4.92 -8.57 4.04
CA THR A 7 -5.49 -7.81 5.15
C THR A 7 -6.23 -8.73 6.09
N HIS A 8 -6.09 -8.48 7.39
CA HIS A 8 -6.85 -9.21 8.41
C HIS A 8 -6.88 -8.39 9.70
N ILE A 9 -7.74 -8.79 10.61
CA ILE A 9 -7.82 -8.21 11.94
C ILE A 9 -7.35 -9.25 12.93
N HIS A 10 -6.39 -8.88 13.79
CA HIS A 10 -5.93 -9.71 14.88
C HIS A 10 -6.06 -8.93 16.19
N ALA A 11 -6.89 -9.44 17.12
CA ALA A 11 -7.26 -8.72 18.34
C ALA A 11 -7.88 -7.36 17.95
N ARG A 12 -7.28 -6.26 18.38
CA ARG A 12 -7.79 -4.91 18.09
C ARG A 12 -6.96 -4.17 17.04
N THR A 13 -6.20 -4.91 16.24
CA THR A 13 -5.27 -4.35 15.27
C THR A 13 -5.61 -4.84 13.87
N GLY A 14 -5.72 -3.91 12.92
CA GLY A 14 -5.83 -4.22 11.51
C GLY A 14 -4.43 -4.42 10.93
N HIS A 15 -4.22 -5.51 10.21
CA HIS A 15 -2.93 -5.83 9.59
C HIS A 15 -3.03 -5.73 8.09
N ILE A 16 -2.10 -4.99 7.48
CA ILE A 16 -1.89 -4.92 6.05
C ILE A 16 -0.50 -5.48 5.77
N SER A 17 -0.42 -6.59 5.03
CA SER A 17 0.86 -7.19 4.65
C SER A 17 1.03 -7.10 3.14
N LEU A 18 2.10 -6.41 2.71
CA LEU A 18 2.46 -6.32 1.30
C LEU A 18 2.94 -7.68 0.81
N ASN A 19 2.51 -8.11 -0.38
CA ASN A 19 2.76 -9.46 -0.89
C ASN A 19 3.17 -9.48 -2.35
N ARG A 20 4.24 -8.78 -2.69
CA ARG A 20 4.92 -8.85 -3.98
C ARG A 20 6.44 -8.98 -3.78
N PRO A 21 6.90 -10.05 -3.12
CA PRO A 21 8.32 -10.14 -2.73
C PRO A 21 9.29 -10.10 -3.92
N LYS A 22 8.91 -10.62 -5.07
CA LYS A 22 9.74 -10.60 -6.28
C LYS A 22 9.92 -9.21 -6.86
N ALA A 23 9.03 -8.28 -6.55
CA ALA A 23 9.09 -6.88 -6.99
C ALA A 23 9.44 -5.94 -5.83
N LEU A 24 10.01 -6.46 -4.73
CA LEU A 24 10.29 -5.70 -3.50
C LEU A 24 9.06 -4.95 -3.01
N HIS A 25 7.91 -5.56 -3.16
CA HIS A 25 6.60 -5.01 -2.77
C HIS A 25 6.31 -3.63 -3.39
N ALA A 26 6.79 -3.41 -4.63
CA ALA A 26 6.46 -2.18 -5.35
C ALA A 26 4.94 -2.06 -5.51
N LEU A 27 4.44 -0.83 -5.33
CA LEU A 27 3.01 -0.57 -5.28
C LEU A 27 2.37 -0.59 -6.66
N THR A 28 1.23 -1.26 -6.75
CA THR A 28 0.35 -1.23 -7.93
C THR A 28 -0.93 -0.47 -7.58
N LEU A 29 -1.71 -0.14 -8.60
CA LEU A 29 -3.00 0.53 -8.41
C LEU A 29 -3.93 -0.34 -7.54
N ASP A 30 -3.98 -1.64 -7.81
CA ASP A 30 -4.81 -2.57 -7.03
C ASP A 30 -4.41 -2.59 -5.55
N MET A 31 -3.11 -2.54 -5.26
CA MET A 31 -2.62 -2.46 -3.89
C MET A 31 -3.08 -1.18 -3.21
N CYS A 32 -2.96 -0.04 -3.91
CA CYS A 32 -3.40 1.23 -3.37
C CYS A 32 -4.90 1.24 -3.07
N HIS A 33 -5.71 0.69 -3.98
CA HIS A 33 -7.15 0.60 -3.76
C HIS A 33 -7.50 -0.33 -2.60
N ALA A 34 -6.84 -1.49 -2.50
CA ALA A 34 -7.09 -2.44 -1.42
C ALA A 34 -6.69 -1.85 -0.05
N MET A 35 -5.56 -1.16 0.01
CA MET A 35 -5.13 -0.49 1.24
C MET A 35 -6.12 0.60 1.65
N SER A 36 -6.53 1.43 0.71
CA SER A 36 -7.50 2.50 0.98
C SER A 36 -8.83 1.96 1.47
N ALA A 37 -9.31 0.87 0.86
CA ALA A 37 -10.55 0.23 1.28
C ALA A 37 -10.46 -0.33 2.71
N ALA A 38 -9.35 -1.00 3.04
CA ALA A 38 -9.14 -1.53 4.38
C ALA A 38 -9.07 -0.41 5.42
N LEU A 39 -8.34 0.66 5.13
CA LEU A 39 -8.22 1.80 6.05
C LEU A 39 -9.56 2.48 6.26
N THR A 40 -10.36 2.64 5.21
CA THR A 40 -11.69 3.25 5.30
C THR A 40 -12.62 2.40 6.18
N GLU A 41 -12.61 1.09 5.97
CA GLU A 41 -13.42 0.18 6.77
C GLU A 41 -13.02 0.21 8.24
N TRP A 42 -11.72 0.15 8.51
CA TRP A 42 -11.22 0.12 9.88
C TRP A 42 -11.33 1.46 10.59
N ALA A 43 -11.36 2.56 9.87
CA ALA A 43 -11.58 3.87 10.47
C ALA A 43 -12.94 3.95 11.17
N ALA A 44 -13.94 3.28 10.60
CA ALA A 44 -15.31 3.25 11.14
C ALA A 44 -15.55 2.08 12.12
N ASN A 45 -14.59 1.17 12.26
CA ASN A 45 -14.74 -0.01 13.10
C ASN A 45 -14.14 0.24 14.49
N GLU A 46 -14.99 0.39 15.48
CA GLU A 46 -14.54 0.67 16.86
C GLU A 46 -13.72 -0.46 17.48
N ALA A 47 -13.83 -1.68 16.95
CA ALA A 47 -13.03 -2.81 17.41
C ALA A 47 -11.57 -2.74 16.94
N VAL A 48 -11.26 -1.90 15.95
CA VAL A 48 -9.89 -1.71 15.45
C VAL A 48 -9.33 -0.43 16.05
N GLU A 49 -8.28 -0.55 16.84
CA GLU A 49 -7.65 0.59 17.54
C GLU A 49 -6.39 1.09 16.85
N ALA A 50 -5.74 0.26 16.06
CA ALA A 50 -4.49 0.59 15.38
C ALA A 50 -4.34 -0.24 14.11
N VAL A 51 -3.43 0.18 13.24
CA VAL A 51 -3.10 -0.52 12.00
C VAL A 51 -1.61 -0.81 11.96
N ILE A 52 -1.25 -2.04 11.56
CA ILE A 52 0.13 -2.45 11.33
C ILE A 52 0.29 -2.69 9.84
N LEU A 53 1.36 -2.12 9.28
CA LEU A 53 1.75 -2.29 7.90
C LEU A 53 3.10 -2.99 7.86
N ASP A 54 3.17 -4.16 7.23
CA ASP A 54 4.39 -4.93 7.09
C ASP A 54 4.44 -5.60 5.71
N HIS A 55 5.38 -6.50 5.51
CA HIS A 55 5.43 -7.33 4.31
C HIS A 55 5.48 -8.81 4.71
N ALA A 56 4.94 -9.65 3.82
CA ALA A 56 4.82 -11.08 4.11
C ALA A 56 6.19 -11.78 4.10
N GLU A 57 7.03 -11.45 3.13
CA GLU A 57 8.35 -12.09 2.98
C GLU A 57 9.23 -11.26 2.05
N GLY A 58 10.51 -11.64 1.97
CA GLY A 58 11.46 -11.02 1.08
C GLY A 58 12.37 -10.02 1.79
N ARG A 59 13.32 -9.47 1.02
CA ARG A 59 14.37 -8.61 1.56
C ARG A 59 14.02 -7.12 1.60
N GLY A 60 12.85 -6.76 1.10
CA GLY A 60 12.42 -5.36 1.06
C GLY A 60 11.08 -5.16 1.74
N PHE A 61 10.88 -3.97 2.27
CA PHE A 61 9.58 -3.56 2.77
C PHE A 61 8.73 -3.04 1.60
N CYS A 62 9.19 -2.00 0.93
CA CYS A 62 8.47 -1.44 -0.22
C CYS A 62 9.41 -0.57 -1.05
N ALA A 63 9.47 -0.84 -2.36
CA ALA A 63 10.32 -0.10 -3.28
C ALA A 63 9.65 1.17 -3.85
N GLY A 64 8.42 1.48 -3.43
CA GLY A 64 7.65 2.59 -3.97
C GLY A 64 6.74 2.16 -5.11
N GLY A 65 6.37 3.09 -5.99
CA GLY A 65 5.54 2.79 -7.15
C GLY A 65 6.23 1.85 -8.12
N ASP A 66 5.45 1.01 -8.80
CA ASP A 66 6.00 0.06 -9.77
C ASP A 66 6.47 0.79 -11.03
N ILE A 67 7.79 0.87 -11.20
CA ILE A 67 8.43 1.58 -12.32
C ILE A 67 8.05 0.97 -13.67
N ASN A 68 7.92 -0.35 -13.75
CA ASN A 68 7.54 -1.03 -14.98
C ASN A 68 6.13 -0.62 -15.42
N LEU A 69 5.23 -0.49 -14.48
CA LEU A 69 3.87 -0.05 -14.72
C LEU A 69 3.86 1.38 -15.28
N LEU A 70 4.65 2.26 -14.67
CA LEU A 70 4.78 3.65 -15.09
C LEU A 70 5.42 3.77 -16.48
N ARG A 71 6.46 2.97 -16.73
CA ARG A 71 7.14 2.92 -18.03
C ARG A 71 6.18 2.46 -19.12
N ASN A 72 5.44 1.38 -18.86
CA ASN A 72 4.48 0.86 -19.84
C ASN A 72 3.38 1.87 -20.13
N SER A 73 2.93 2.61 -19.14
CA SER A 73 1.96 3.67 -19.31
C SER A 73 2.51 4.77 -20.22
N ALA A 74 3.73 5.23 -19.99
CA ALA A 74 4.36 6.25 -20.81
C ALA A 74 4.49 5.82 -22.27
N LEU A 75 4.76 4.54 -22.52
CA LEU A 75 4.94 4.00 -23.86
C LEU A 75 3.64 3.68 -24.58
N ASN A 76 2.60 3.27 -23.87
CA ASN A 76 1.40 2.67 -24.45
C ASN A 76 0.14 3.54 -24.34
N ASP A 77 0.04 4.42 -23.36
CA ASP A 77 -1.16 5.24 -23.16
C ASP A 77 -0.85 6.72 -22.84
N ASP A 78 0.30 7.17 -23.28
CA ASP A 78 0.76 8.56 -23.11
C ASP A 78 0.80 9.00 -21.64
N GLY A 79 1.05 8.07 -20.74
CA GLY A 79 1.18 8.33 -19.30
C GLY A 79 -0.14 8.43 -18.54
N GLU A 80 -1.26 8.13 -19.17
CA GLU A 80 -2.58 8.27 -18.52
C GLU A 80 -2.71 7.34 -17.30
N SER A 81 -2.37 6.05 -17.45
CA SER A 81 -2.42 5.11 -16.35
C SER A 81 -1.44 5.48 -15.23
N GLY A 82 -0.28 6.02 -15.60
CA GLY A 82 0.70 6.49 -14.62
C GLY A 82 0.18 7.67 -13.80
N ARG A 83 -0.48 8.61 -14.45
CA ARG A 83 -1.10 9.75 -13.76
C ARG A 83 -2.22 9.28 -12.84
N ALA A 84 -3.04 8.34 -13.28
CA ALA A 84 -4.09 7.76 -12.45
C ALA A 84 -3.50 7.05 -11.23
N PHE A 85 -2.40 6.31 -11.42
CA PHE A 85 -1.71 5.66 -10.31
C PHE A 85 -1.21 6.68 -9.29
N PHE A 86 -0.52 7.73 -9.72
CA PHE A 86 -0.01 8.76 -8.81
C PHE A 86 -1.14 9.46 -8.07
N HIS A 87 -2.23 9.74 -8.75
CA HIS A 87 -3.40 10.35 -8.12
C HIS A 87 -3.90 9.50 -6.95
N ASP A 88 -4.07 8.20 -7.17
CA ASP A 88 -4.58 7.29 -6.15
C ASP A 88 -3.55 6.99 -5.07
N GLU A 89 -2.26 6.88 -5.43
CA GLU A 89 -1.19 6.72 -4.44
C GLU A 89 -1.13 7.92 -3.50
N TYR A 90 -1.19 9.12 -4.04
CA TYR A 90 -1.13 10.33 -3.21
C TYR A 90 -2.39 10.50 -2.36
N ARG A 91 -3.54 10.09 -2.87
CA ARG A 91 -4.75 10.05 -2.03
C ARG A 91 -4.60 9.08 -0.88
N LEU A 92 -4.02 7.90 -1.12
CA LEU A 92 -3.74 6.94 -0.07
C LEU A 92 -2.77 7.52 0.96
N ASN A 93 -1.68 8.15 0.51
CA ASN A 93 -0.71 8.76 1.40
C ASN A 93 -1.35 9.82 2.28
N HIS A 94 -2.21 10.64 1.71
CA HIS A 94 -2.95 11.66 2.44
C HIS A 94 -3.90 11.04 3.47
N GLN A 95 -4.60 9.98 3.08
CA GLN A 95 -5.48 9.23 3.99
C GLN A 95 -4.69 8.70 5.19
N MET A 96 -3.52 8.13 4.95
CA MET A 96 -2.66 7.63 6.02
C MET A 96 -2.16 8.75 6.93
N PHE A 97 -1.78 9.87 6.34
CA PHE A 97 -1.28 11.02 7.09
C PHE A 97 -2.35 11.59 8.03
N GLU A 98 -3.59 11.64 7.59
CA GLU A 98 -4.71 12.19 8.39
C GLU A 98 -5.47 11.13 9.17
N TYR A 99 -5.00 9.89 9.17
CA TYR A 99 -5.72 8.79 9.79
C TYR A 99 -5.91 9.02 11.29
N GLY A 100 -7.12 8.78 11.79
CA GLY A 100 -7.48 9.03 13.20
C GLY A 100 -6.98 7.97 14.18
N LYS A 101 -6.37 6.89 13.68
CA LYS A 101 -5.83 5.80 14.51
C LYS A 101 -4.35 5.63 14.22
N PRO A 102 -3.55 5.13 15.18
CA PRO A 102 -2.12 4.91 14.93
C PRO A 102 -1.89 3.92 13.79
N ILE A 103 -0.95 4.25 12.91
CA ILE A 103 -0.45 3.33 11.88
C ILE A 103 1.03 3.11 12.17
N VAL A 104 1.42 1.85 12.37
CA VAL A 104 2.80 1.46 12.63
C VAL A 104 3.29 0.64 11.45
N ALA A 105 4.36 1.09 10.80
CA ALA A 105 4.96 0.40 9.69
C ALA A 105 6.26 -0.29 10.15
N PHE A 106 6.37 -1.59 9.90
CA PHE A 106 7.61 -2.34 10.12
C PHE A 106 8.41 -2.32 8.82
N MET A 107 9.27 -1.33 8.67
CA MET A 107 10.06 -1.14 7.45
C MET A 107 11.32 -2.02 7.51
N ASP A 108 11.12 -3.32 7.54
CA ASP A 108 12.19 -4.31 7.60
C ASP A 108 12.74 -4.57 6.21
N GLY A 109 13.93 -4.05 5.94
CA GLY A 109 14.60 -4.21 4.66
C GLY A 109 14.50 -2.96 3.77
N ILE A 110 14.65 -3.16 2.47
CA ILE A 110 14.71 -2.07 1.49
C ILE A 110 13.40 -1.28 1.48
N THR A 111 13.51 0.04 1.68
CA THR A 111 12.36 0.96 1.67
C THR A 111 12.77 2.20 0.89
N MET A 112 12.06 2.51 -0.21
CA MET A 112 12.45 3.57 -1.14
C MET A 112 11.24 4.28 -1.72
N GLY A 113 11.44 5.52 -2.16
CA GLY A 113 10.44 6.30 -2.87
C GLY A 113 9.13 6.40 -2.11
N GLY A 114 8.02 6.13 -2.79
CA GLY A 114 6.69 6.12 -2.18
C GLY A 114 6.50 5.06 -1.10
N GLY A 115 7.45 4.11 -0.95
CA GLY A 115 7.42 3.13 0.14
C GLY A 115 7.71 3.74 1.50
N VAL A 116 8.37 4.88 1.51
CA VAL A 116 8.65 5.60 2.74
C VAL A 116 7.40 6.28 3.26
#